data_3e6080d11cafc73d349ffdd54ddc2bd9
#
_entry.id   3e6080d11cafc73d349ffdd54ddc2bd9
#
_cell.length_a   1.000
_cell.length_b   1.000
_cell.length_c   1.000
_cell.angle_alpha   90.00
_cell.angle_beta   90.00
_cell.angle_gamma   90.00
#
_symmetry.space_group_name_H-M   'P 1'
#
loop_
_entity.id
_entity.type
_entity.pdbx_description
1 polymer ?
#
loop_
_entity_poly.entity_id
_entity_poly.type
_entity_poly.pdbx_seq_one_letter_code
_entity_poly.pdbx_strand_id
1 'polypeptide(L)'
;MKTYNQIAKQTIPILVFLFFTSTGFAEVEKQAVFEPVHWAYSSFFGTGWYKVDDARSVFVLRTPIRQTLRKSSLEGTGSERLGIEIRYPLTVGLHDIEDLGGIIDNDNFATATFAPGIELEIPINERWYLRTLAHVGWGSDLRNDDSAWIYYAGIKSRYIFPAEKYQWSLLNGLFYAGYTPDEGRSDHLAVAQIGAELRQPLSRATIRGEPVDLHWTIMYSFLGNELHFNLPDGTFEPIEDQIEFGLQMSFRSRPFKIWFLDVHRIGLGYKFSPDGQFTAITFSMNSWFRK
;
A
#
# COMPACT_ATOMS: atom_id res chain seq x y z
N MET A 1 -56.01 16.31 -0.97
CA MET A 1 -55.00 15.32 -0.60
C MET A 1 -54.19 14.98 -1.83
N LYS A 2 -53.00 15.56 -1.97
CA LYS A 2 -52.05 15.28 -3.06
C LYS A 2 -50.77 14.69 -2.42
N THR A 3 -50.59 13.40 -2.63
CA THR A 3 -49.38 12.67 -2.25
C THR A 3 -48.28 12.99 -3.27
N TYR A 4 -47.25 13.70 -2.85
CA TYR A 4 -46.06 13.92 -3.64
C TYR A 4 -45.09 12.74 -3.45
N ASN A 5 -44.96 11.94 -4.49
CA ASN A 5 -43.88 10.96 -4.61
C ASN A 5 -42.56 11.69 -4.92
N GLN A 6 -41.68 11.81 -3.91
CA GLN A 6 -40.31 12.22 -4.15
C GLN A 6 -39.50 10.97 -4.58
N ILE A 7 -39.31 10.83 -5.87
CA ILE A 7 -38.29 9.92 -6.42
C ILE A 7 -36.96 10.61 -6.20
N ALA A 8 -36.22 10.14 -5.19
CA ALA A 8 -34.85 10.53 -4.97
C ALA A 8 -34.00 10.07 -6.17
N LYS A 9 -33.60 11.00 -7.01
CA LYS A 9 -32.60 10.77 -8.06
C LYS A 9 -31.28 10.40 -7.40
N GLN A 10 -30.98 9.12 -7.38
CA GLN A 10 -29.66 8.62 -7.05
C GLN A 10 -28.72 9.00 -8.22
N THR A 11 -28.01 10.10 -8.07
CA THR A 11 -26.91 10.45 -8.94
C THR A 11 -25.76 9.52 -8.63
N ILE A 12 -25.53 8.52 -9.45
CA ILE A 12 -24.33 7.69 -9.43
C ILE A 12 -23.19 8.59 -9.93
N PRO A 13 -22.18 8.90 -9.11
CA PRO A 13 -21.03 9.62 -9.61
C PRO A 13 -20.26 8.68 -10.54
N ILE A 14 -20.41 8.90 -11.84
CA ILE A 14 -19.54 8.30 -12.85
C ILE A 14 -18.18 8.96 -12.65
N LEU A 15 -17.24 8.22 -12.08
CA LEU A 15 -15.84 8.63 -11.98
C LEU A 15 -15.27 8.58 -13.40
N VAL A 16 -15.18 9.73 -14.06
CA VAL A 16 -14.54 9.85 -15.38
C VAL A 16 -13.06 9.62 -15.20
N PHE A 17 -12.59 8.45 -15.65
CA PHE A 17 -11.18 8.19 -15.84
C PHE A 17 -10.70 9.05 -17.01
N LEU A 18 -9.98 10.13 -16.73
CA LEU A 18 -9.16 10.81 -17.72
C LEU A 18 -7.96 9.92 -18.05
N PHE A 19 -8.06 9.21 -19.15
CA PHE A 19 -6.89 8.59 -19.78
C PHE A 19 -5.99 9.72 -20.28
N PHE A 20 -4.85 9.90 -19.63
CA PHE A 20 -3.76 10.64 -20.23
C PHE A 20 -3.19 9.79 -21.35
N THR A 21 -3.53 10.15 -22.57
CA THR A 21 -2.82 9.64 -23.76
C THR A 21 -1.42 10.25 -23.73
N SER A 22 -0.42 9.46 -23.39
CA SER A 22 0.97 9.82 -23.55
C SER A 22 1.24 9.96 -25.04
N THR A 23 1.43 11.19 -25.51
CA THR A 23 2.01 11.46 -26.83
C THR A 23 3.44 10.96 -26.79
N GLY A 24 3.72 9.94 -27.60
CA GLY A 24 5.04 9.35 -27.73
C GLY A 24 6.08 10.40 -28.13
N PHE A 25 7.03 10.65 -27.27
CA PHE A 25 8.31 11.22 -27.68
C PHE A 25 9.16 10.09 -28.24
N ALA A 26 9.63 10.28 -29.48
CA ALA A 26 10.55 9.35 -30.12
C ALA A 26 11.81 9.23 -29.25
N GLU A 27 11.98 8.07 -28.68
CA GLU A 27 13.10 7.71 -27.82
C GLU A 27 14.32 7.45 -28.69
N VAL A 28 15.35 8.23 -28.49
CA VAL A 28 16.69 7.95 -29.04
C VAL A 28 17.18 6.75 -28.24
N GLU A 29 17.30 5.62 -28.93
CA GLU A 29 17.83 4.36 -28.42
C GLU A 29 19.26 4.55 -27.89
N LYS A 30 19.40 5.07 -26.67
CA LYS A 30 20.60 4.89 -25.87
C LYS A 30 20.44 3.54 -25.19
N GLN A 31 21.40 2.65 -25.38
CA GLN A 31 21.54 1.46 -24.53
C GLN A 31 21.39 1.90 -23.08
N ALA A 32 20.20 1.72 -22.54
CA ALA A 32 19.93 2.01 -21.16
C ALA A 32 20.71 0.95 -20.35
N VAL A 33 21.69 1.39 -19.60
CA VAL A 33 22.20 0.59 -18.49
C VAL A 33 21.06 0.56 -17.49
N PHE A 34 20.29 -0.54 -17.50
CA PHE A 34 19.19 -0.73 -16.58
C PHE A 34 19.78 -0.88 -15.17
N GLU A 35 19.47 0.06 -14.33
CA GLU A 35 19.77 -0.08 -12.90
C GLU A 35 18.73 -1.01 -12.28
N PRO A 36 19.15 -1.90 -11.34
CA PRO A 36 18.21 -2.80 -10.64
C PRO A 36 17.17 -1.99 -9.89
N VAL A 37 16.02 -2.64 -9.55
CA VAL A 37 15.07 -2.02 -8.64
C VAL A 37 15.80 -1.51 -7.43
N HIS A 38 15.82 -0.21 -7.29
CA HIS A 38 16.56 0.41 -6.24
C HIS A 38 15.91 0.06 -4.90
N TRP A 39 16.72 -0.35 -3.94
CA TRP A 39 16.30 -0.70 -2.59
C TRP A 39 15.41 0.40 -1.93
N ALA A 40 15.52 1.64 -2.38
CA ALA A 40 14.71 2.77 -1.93
C ALA A 40 13.20 2.53 -2.10
N TYR A 41 12.76 1.71 -3.08
CA TYR A 41 11.36 1.33 -3.22
C TYR A 41 10.85 0.43 -2.10
N SER A 42 11.71 -0.13 -1.26
CA SER A 42 11.32 -0.93 -0.10
C SER A 42 10.37 -0.18 0.85
N SER A 43 10.50 1.16 0.93
CA SER A 43 9.61 1.99 1.71
C SER A 43 8.19 2.09 1.13
N PHE A 44 8.02 1.88 -0.18
CA PHE A 44 6.73 1.82 -0.86
C PHE A 44 6.09 0.43 -0.71
N PHE A 45 6.88 -0.63 -0.78
CA PHE A 45 6.40 -1.98 -0.53
C PHE A 45 5.98 -2.16 0.95
N GLY A 46 5.04 -3.05 1.21
CA GLY A 46 4.62 -3.40 2.57
C GLY A 46 5.60 -4.37 3.24
N THR A 47 5.33 -4.70 4.51
CA THR A 47 6.01 -5.83 5.15
C THR A 47 5.67 -7.11 4.42
N GLY A 48 6.67 -7.90 4.04
CA GLY A 48 6.43 -9.14 3.31
C GLY A 48 7.70 -9.80 2.80
N TRP A 49 7.50 -10.98 2.27
CA TRP A 49 8.49 -11.75 1.57
C TRP A 49 8.20 -11.65 0.08
N TYR A 50 9.15 -11.11 -0.66
CA TYR A 50 9.06 -10.83 -2.08
C TYR A 50 10.02 -11.75 -2.82
N LYS A 51 9.52 -12.45 -3.84
CA LYS A 51 10.30 -13.36 -4.67
C LYS A 51 10.12 -12.95 -6.13
N VAL A 52 11.24 -12.78 -6.82
CA VAL A 52 11.30 -12.51 -8.24
C VAL A 52 12.00 -13.69 -8.89
N ASP A 53 11.26 -14.41 -9.74
CA ASP A 53 11.66 -15.68 -10.32
C ASP A 53 12.16 -16.65 -9.23
N ASP A 54 12.86 -17.72 -9.57
CA ASP A 54 13.47 -18.60 -8.59
C ASP A 54 14.81 -18.10 -8.02
N ALA A 55 15.27 -16.95 -8.50
CA ALA A 55 16.64 -16.50 -8.31
C ALA A 55 16.87 -15.53 -7.16
N ARG A 56 15.85 -14.79 -6.71
CA ARG A 56 16.04 -13.73 -5.69
C ARG A 56 14.87 -13.60 -4.75
N SER A 57 15.16 -13.59 -3.45
CA SER A 57 14.19 -13.30 -2.40
C SER A 57 14.61 -12.12 -1.53
N VAL A 58 13.64 -11.28 -1.17
CA VAL A 58 13.84 -10.12 -0.30
C VAL A 58 12.77 -10.11 0.76
N PHE A 59 13.16 -10.02 2.02
CA PHE A 59 12.23 -9.76 3.11
C PHE A 59 12.25 -8.28 3.48
N VAL A 60 11.09 -7.65 3.47
CA VAL A 60 10.91 -6.25 3.85
C VAL A 60 10.14 -6.19 5.16
N LEU A 61 10.70 -5.55 6.17
CA LEU A 61 10.04 -5.24 7.43
C LEU A 61 9.77 -3.74 7.51
N ARG A 62 8.50 -3.34 7.51
CA ARG A 62 8.08 -1.95 7.65
C ARG A 62 7.32 -1.75 8.95
N THR A 63 7.80 -0.85 9.80
CA THR A 63 7.15 -0.55 11.09
C THR A 63 5.85 0.25 10.87
N PRO A 64 4.75 -0.10 11.56
CA PRO A 64 3.46 0.61 11.41
C PRO A 64 3.32 1.80 12.36
N ILE A 65 4.42 2.49 12.68
CA ILE A 65 4.40 3.59 13.67
C ILE A 65 3.62 4.78 13.11
N ARG A 66 2.65 5.25 13.87
CA ARG A 66 1.80 6.38 13.49
C ARG A 66 1.32 7.16 14.71
N GLN A 67 1.07 8.45 14.48
CA GLN A 67 0.48 9.36 15.45
C GLN A 67 -0.77 10.01 14.84
N THR A 68 -1.91 9.79 15.46
CA THR A 68 -3.15 10.47 15.06
C THR A 68 -3.23 11.82 15.77
N LEU A 69 -3.18 12.88 14.98
CA LEU A 69 -3.36 14.24 15.49
C LEU A 69 -4.85 14.58 15.59
N ARG A 70 -5.64 14.16 14.59
CA ARG A 70 -7.08 14.39 14.54
C ARG A 70 -7.80 13.25 13.81
N LYS A 71 -8.91 12.79 14.36
CA LYS A 71 -9.79 11.82 13.68
C LYS A 71 -10.68 12.54 12.67
N SER A 72 -10.97 11.91 11.55
CA SER A 72 -11.96 12.41 10.60
C SER A 72 -13.37 12.37 11.20
N SER A 73 -14.21 13.36 10.88
CA SER A 73 -15.59 13.45 11.35
C SER A 73 -16.50 13.95 10.21
N LEU A 74 -17.72 13.42 10.15
CA LEU A 74 -18.76 13.91 9.24
C LEU A 74 -19.55 15.09 9.84
N GLU A 75 -19.49 15.28 11.14
CA GLU A 75 -20.23 16.32 11.87
C GLU A 75 -19.56 17.70 11.78
N GLY A 76 -18.25 17.73 11.50
CA GLY A 76 -17.50 18.98 11.35
C GLY A 76 -17.77 19.69 10.02
N THR A 77 -17.38 20.97 9.93
CA THR A 77 -17.40 21.79 8.72
C THR A 77 -15.97 22.12 8.28
N GLY A 78 -15.77 22.23 6.95
CA GLY A 78 -14.47 22.60 6.38
C GLY A 78 -13.32 21.72 6.89
N SER A 79 -12.26 22.32 7.40
CA SER A 79 -11.07 21.61 7.88
C SER A 79 -11.30 20.73 9.11
N GLU A 80 -12.37 20.95 9.88
CA GLU A 80 -12.68 20.14 11.06
C GLU A 80 -13.06 18.71 10.70
N ARG A 81 -13.54 18.47 9.47
CA ARG A 81 -13.86 17.14 8.97
C ARG A 81 -12.62 16.30 8.65
N LEU A 82 -11.48 16.93 8.45
CA LEU A 82 -10.25 16.25 8.04
C LEU A 82 -9.64 15.44 9.19
N GLY A 83 -9.41 14.16 8.96
CA GLY A 83 -8.51 13.36 9.78
C GLY A 83 -7.06 13.66 9.42
N ILE A 84 -6.19 13.76 10.43
CA ILE A 84 -4.76 14.02 10.24
C ILE A 84 -3.97 12.95 10.98
N GLU A 85 -3.07 12.29 10.27
CA GLU A 85 -2.19 11.27 10.81
C GLU A 85 -0.76 11.52 10.33
N ILE A 86 0.20 11.50 11.25
CA ILE A 86 1.62 11.48 10.92
C ILE A 86 2.09 10.03 10.97
N ARG A 87 2.88 9.63 9.99
CA ARG A 87 3.47 8.31 9.90
C ARG A 87 4.99 8.39 9.98
N TYR A 88 5.57 7.39 10.65
CA TYR A 88 7.01 7.26 10.84
C TYR A 88 7.46 5.85 10.40
N PRO A 89 7.32 5.50 9.10
CA PRO A 89 7.74 4.20 8.64
C PRO A 89 9.27 4.09 8.68
N LEU A 90 9.76 3.18 9.50
CA LEU A 90 11.10 2.65 9.39
C LEU A 90 11.00 1.33 8.63
N THR A 91 11.73 1.21 7.53
CA THR A 91 11.74 0.01 6.72
C THR A 91 13.15 -0.57 6.69
N VAL A 92 13.23 -1.89 6.84
CA VAL A 92 14.47 -2.65 6.74
C VAL A 92 14.27 -3.72 5.68
N GLY A 93 15.19 -3.82 4.74
CA GLY A 93 15.26 -4.86 3.72
C GLY A 93 16.37 -5.85 4.05
N LEU A 94 16.03 -7.13 3.98
CA LEU A 94 16.96 -8.25 4.16
C LEU A 94 16.99 -9.03 2.85
N HIS A 95 18.18 -9.25 2.30
CA HIS A 95 18.37 -9.96 1.04
C HIS A 95 18.83 -11.40 1.30
N ASP A 96 18.53 -12.28 0.34
CA ASP A 96 19.02 -13.66 0.24
C ASP A 96 18.69 -14.53 1.47
N ILE A 97 17.48 -14.37 2.00
CA ILE A 97 17.00 -15.21 3.09
C ILE A 97 16.36 -16.47 2.50
N GLU A 98 17.07 -17.58 2.51
CA GLU A 98 16.55 -18.88 2.10
C GLU A 98 15.63 -19.51 3.16
N ASP A 99 15.87 -19.22 4.45
CA ASP A 99 15.12 -19.77 5.58
C ASP A 99 14.80 -18.71 6.65
N LEU A 100 13.64 -18.86 7.31
CA LEU A 100 13.24 -18.02 8.46
C LEU A 100 14.25 -18.03 9.63
N GLY A 101 15.11 -19.05 9.71
CA GLY A 101 16.17 -19.14 10.72
C GLY A 101 17.37 -18.23 10.47
N GLY A 102 17.61 -17.81 9.23
CA GLY A 102 18.72 -16.93 8.84
C GLY A 102 18.46 -15.43 9.02
N ILE A 103 17.26 -15.04 9.48
CA ILE A 103 16.84 -13.62 9.63
C ILE A 103 17.75 -12.82 10.60
N ILE A 104 18.50 -13.48 11.47
CA ILE A 104 19.25 -12.83 12.56
C ILE A 104 20.76 -12.71 12.24
N ASP A 105 21.18 -13.10 11.05
CA ASP A 105 22.58 -12.93 10.67
C ASP A 105 22.84 -11.48 10.24
N ASN A 106 23.81 -10.81 10.88
CA ASN A 106 24.12 -9.40 10.64
C ASN A 106 24.51 -9.12 9.18
N ASP A 107 25.00 -10.13 8.47
CA ASP A 107 25.44 -10.00 7.08
C ASP A 107 24.27 -9.90 6.07
N ASN A 108 23.01 -10.17 6.51
CA ASN A 108 21.82 -10.12 5.68
C ASN A 108 21.12 -8.74 5.69
N PHE A 109 21.48 -7.85 6.61
CA PHE A 109 20.97 -6.47 6.61
C PHE A 109 21.54 -5.70 5.42
N ALA A 110 20.68 -5.42 4.44
CA ALA A 110 21.11 -4.75 3.23
C ALA A 110 20.67 -3.28 3.20
N THR A 111 19.46 -2.98 3.65
CA THR A 111 18.92 -1.63 3.46
C THR A 111 18.13 -1.14 4.67
N ALA A 112 18.22 0.15 4.96
CA ALA A 112 17.41 0.80 5.97
C ALA A 112 16.86 2.13 5.42
N THR A 113 15.55 2.36 5.56
CA THR A 113 14.90 3.60 5.09
C THR A 113 13.99 4.19 6.16
N PHE A 114 13.96 5.51 6.23
CA PHE A 114 13.05 6.26 7.09
C PHE A 114 12.39 7.38 6.30
N ALA A 115 11.09 7.25 6.01
CA ALA A 115 10.33 8.19 5.18
C ALA A 115 9.07 8.69 5.91
N PRO A 116 9.23 9.58 6.90
CA PRO A 116 8.09 10.17 7.61
C PRO A 116 7.17 10.90 6.64
N GLY A 117 5.89 11.00 7.02
CA GLY A 117 4.90 11.63 6.16
C GLY A 117 3.60 11.94 6.85
N ILE A 118 2.74 12.62 6.11
CA ILE A 118 1.41 13.00 6.54
C ILE A 118 0.34 12.30 5.70
N GLU A 119 -0.71 11.84 6.36
CA GLU A 119 -1.90 11.33 5.70
C GLU A 119 -3.12 12.13 6.16
N LEU A 120 -3.95 12.53 5.20
CA LEU A 120 -5.20 13.25 5.43
C LEU A 120 -6.36 12.35 5.03
N GLU A 121 -7.29 12.11 5.95
CA GLU A 121 -8.52 11.37 5.67
C GLU A 121 -9.69 12.35 5.53
N ILE A 122 -10.34 12.32 4.37
CA ILE A 122 -11.42 13.23 3.96
C ILE A 122 -12.70 12.41 3.85
N PRO A 123 -13.62 12.48 4.81
CA PRO A 123 -14.94 11.86 4.68
C PRO A 123 -15.80 12.70 3.75
N ILE A 124 -16.10 12.20 2.55
CA ILE A 124 -17.01 12.86 1.61
C ILE A 124 -18.44 12.72 2.10
N ASN A 125 -18.81 11.50 2.48
CA ASN A 125 -20.08 11.16 3.12
C ASN A 125 -19.91 9.88 3.96
N GLU A 126 -21.00 9.32 4.51
CA GLU A 126 -20.97 8.11 5.36
C GLU A 126 -20.39 6.86 4.66
N ARG A 127 -20.37 6.85 3.33
CA ARG A 127 -19.97 5.71 2.52
C ARG A 127 -18.70 5.95 1.70
N TRP A 128 -18.28 7.18 1.52
CA TRP A 128 -17.17 7.53 0.66
C TRP A 128 -16.10 8.31 1.42
N TYR A 129 -14.90 7.75 1.43
CA TYR A 129 -13.72 8.28 2.08
C TYR A 129 -12.58 8.41 1.08
N LEU A 130 -11.90 9.53 1.12
CA LEU A 130 -10.64 9.74 0.43
C LEU A 130 -9.52 9.82 1.46
N ARG A 131 -8.34 9.35 1.10
CA ARG A 131 -7.12 9.52 1.89
C ARG A 131 -5.99 9.91 0.98
N THR A 132 -5.46 11.11 1.18
CA THR A 132 -4.24 11.57 0.53
C THR A 132 -3.05 11.35 1.45
N LEU A 133 -1.89 11.11 0.86
CA LEU A 133 -0.67 10.88 1.61
C LEU A 133 0.53 11.48 0.88
N ALA A 134 1.51 11.95 1.65
CA ALA A 134 2.79 12.40 1.15
C ALA A 134 3.88 12.07 2.18
N HIS A 135 4.94 11.45 1.71
CA HIS A 135 6.07 11.01 2.50
C HIS A 135 7.36 11.45 1.82
N VAL A 136 8.34 11.85 2.62
CA VAL A 136 9.69 12.14 2.17
C VAL A 136 10.66 11.65 3.23
N GLY A 137 11.77 11.12 2.81
CA GLY A 137 12.74 10.57 3.72
C GLY A 137 14.05 10.24 3.07
N TRP A 138 14.81 9.47 3.76
CA TRP A 138 16.13 9.07 3.35
C TRP A 138 16.37 7.61 3.72
N GLY A 139 17.26 6.98 2.99
CA GLY A 139 17.66 5.63 3.27
C GLY A 139 19.06 5.34 2.77
N SER A 140 19.58 4.19 3.17
CA SER A 140 20.91 3.74 2.82
C SER A 140 20.91 2.25 2.53
N ASP A 141 21.72 1.88 1.54
CA ASP A 141 22.20 0.51 1.37
C ASP A 141 23.45 0.33 2.24
N LEU A 142 23.32 -0.51 3.26
CA LEU A 142 24.37 -0.72 4.26
C LEU A 142 25.54 -1.59 3.74
N ARG A 143 25.39 -2.22 2.56
CA ARG A 143 26.44 -3.02 1.95
C ARG A 143 27.34 -2.22 1.03
N ASN A 144 26.75 -1.31 0.25
CA ASN A 144 27.45 -0.57 -0.79
C ASN A 144 27.75 0.87 -0.39
N ASP A 145 27.35 1.28 0.82
CA ASP A 145 27.46 2.67 1.32
C ASP A 145 26.72 3.71 0.46
N ASP A 146 25.71 3.24 -0.30
CA ASP A 146 24.87 4.08 -1.13
C ASP A 146 23.75 4.71 -0.30
N SER A 147 23.35 5.93 -0.66
CA SER A 147 22.23 6.60 -0.04
C SER A 147 21.33 7.30 -1.05
N ALA A 148 20.07 7.52 -0.66
CA ALA A 148 19.09 8.16 -1.52
C ALA A 148 18.04 8.94 -0.72
N TRP A 149 17.59 10.04 -1.28
CA TRP A 149 16.32 10.67 -0.93
C TRP A 149 15.17 9.88 -1.52
N ILE A 150 14.15 9.61 -0.70
CA ILE A 150 12.99 8.81 -1.04
C ILE A 150 11.75 9.67 -0.87
N TYR A 151 10.84 9.61 -1.82
CA TYR A 151 9.56 10.28 -1.73
C TYR A 151 8.44 9.42 -2.32
N TYR A 152 7.26 9.52 -1.73
CA TYR A 152 6.07 8.99 -2.33
C TYR A 152 4.84 9.77 -1.92
N ALA A 153 3.88 9.88 -2.82
CA ALA A 153 2.61 10.54 -2.62
C ALA A 153 1.49 9.71 -3.24
N GLY A 154 0.27 9.93 -2.79
CA GLY A 154 -0.84 9.20 -3.38
C GLY A 154 -2.20 9.65 -2.86
N ILE A 155 -3.21 9.13 -3.52
CA ILE A 155 -4.61 9.25 -3.11
C ILE A 155 -5.25 7.88 -3.11
N LYS A 156 -5.97 7.55 -2.06
CA LYS A 156 -6.78 6.35 -1.91
C LYS A 156 -8.24 6.73 -1.81
N SER A 157 -9.10 5.89 -2.36
CA SER A 157 -10.55 6.04 -2.26
C SER A 157 -11.17 4.73 -1.78
N ARG A 158 -12.14 4.83 -0.87
CA ARG A 158 -12.97 3.72 -0.44
C ARG A 158 -14.43 4.12 -0.52
N TYR A 159 -15.19 3.38 -1.32
CA TYR A 159 -16.64 3.51 -1.37
C TYR A 159 -17.29 2.26 -0.78
N ILE A 160 -18.17 2.44 0.22
CA ILE A 160 -18.85 1.38 0.96
C ILE A 160 -20.25 1.21 0.39
N PHE A 161 -20.55 0.03 -0.14
CA PHE A 161 -21.89 -0.32 -0.61
C PHE A 161 -22.82 -0.63 0.56
N PRO A 162 -24.09 -0.18 0.50
CA PRO A 162 -25.05 -0.53 1.53
C PRO A 162 -25.34 -2.02 1.50
N ALA A 163 -25.22 -2.68 2.63
CA ALA A 163 -25.53 -4.09 2.81
C ALA A 163 -25.91 -4.40 4.25
N GLU A 164 -26.81 -5.35 4.46
CA GLU A 164 -27.29 -5.70 5.80
C GLU A 164 -26.32 -6.61 6.55
N LYS A 165 -25.78 -7.63 5.91
CA LYS A 165 -24.97 -8.68 6.54
C LYS A 165 -23.49 -8.62 6.19
N TYR A 166 -23.19 -8.46 4.90
CA TYR A 166 -21.83 -8.42 4.38
C TYR A 166 -21.59 -7.06 3.77
N GLN A 167 -20.53 -6.37 4.18
CA GLN A 167 -20.24 -5.03 3.69
C GLN A 167 -19.18 -5.09 2.58
N TRP A 168 -19.58 -4.72 1.39
CA TRP A 168 -18.67 -4.56 0.26
C TRP A 168 -18.11 -3.16 0.20
N SER A 169 -16.88 -3.06 -0.22
CA SER A 169 -16.24 -1.77 -0.50
C SER A 169 -15.47 -1.84 -1.80
N LEU A 170 -15.56 -0.79 -2.62
CA LEU A 170 -14.66 -0.56 -3.74
C LEU A 170 -13.47 0.22 -3.24
N LEU A 171 -12.28 -0.22 -3.61
CA LEU A 171 -11.01 0.39 -3.26
C LEU A 171 -10.32 0.88 -4.54
N ASN A 172 -9.79 2.10 -4.51
CA ASN A 172 -9.00 2.66 -5.60
C ASN A 172 -7.81 3.40 -5.03
N GLY A 173 -6.73 3.44 -5.78
CA GLY A 173 -5.52 4.17 -5.40
C GLY A 173 -4.75 4.67 -6.61
N LEU A 174 -4.14 5.84 -6.47
CA LEU A 174 -3.14 6.36 -7.39
C LEU A 174 -1.95 6.79 -6.56
N PHE A 175 -0.77 6.34 -6.94
CA PHE A 175 0.47 6.59 -6.21
C PHE A 175 1.58 6.98 -7.16
N TYR A 176 2.46 7.79 -6.66
CA TYR A 176 3.71 8.13 -7.29
C TYR A 176 4.82 7.99 -6.25
N ALA A 177 5.80 7.17 -6.54
CA ALA A 177 6.96 6.94 -5.69
C ALA A 177 8.22 7.20 -6.51
N GLY A 178 9.28 7.64 -5.86
CA GLY A 178 10.55 7.84 -6.52
C GLY A 178 11.68 7.99 -5.52
N TYR A 179 12.89 7.99 -6.06
CA TYR A 179 14.10 8.22 -5.29
C TYR A 179 15.11 9.04 -6.10
N THR A 180 15.98 9.70 -5.38
CA THR A 180 17.13 10.44 -5.93
C THR A 180 18.36 9.97 -5.17
N PRO A 181 19.23 9.15 -5.76
CA PRO A 181 20.45 8.68 -5.12
C PRO A 181 21.48 9.82 -5.04
N ASP A 182 22.43 9.70 -4.13
CA ASP A 182 23.55 10.63 -4.05
C ASP A 182 24.45 10.51 -5.28
N GLU A 183 24.58 9.30 -5.83
CA GLU A 183 25.25 9.01 -7.08
C GLU A 183 24.32 8.21 -8.00
N GLY A 184 24.35 8.48 -9.33
CA GLY A 184 23.54 7.77 -10.31
C GLY A 184 22.30 8.55 -10.76
N ARG A 185 21.29 7.82 -11.26
CA ARG A 185 20.06 8.40 -11.83
C ARG A 185 18.89 8.26 -10.89
N SER A 186 18.08 9.32 -10.83
CA SER A 186 16.78 9.27 -10.19
C SER A 186 15.81 8.40 -10.99
N ASP A 187 14.96 7.67 -10.29
CA ASP A 187 13.90 6.88 -10.89
C ASP A 187 12.56 7.10 -10.18
N HIS A 188 11.47 6.73 -10.83
CA HIS A 188 10.13 6.91 -10.30
C HIS A 188 9.17 5.82 -10.77
N LEU A 189 8.15 5.57 -9.98
CA LEU A 189 7.12 4.58 -10.19
C LEU A 189 5.74 5.22 -10.01
N ALA A 190 4.91 5.13 -11.04
CA ALA A 190 3.49 5.46 -10.95
C ALA A 190 2.67 4.17 -10.80
N VAL A 191 1.73 4.14 -9.87
CA VAL A 191 0.89 2.95 -9.62
C VAL A 191 -0.57 3.34 -9.56
N ALA A 192 -1.39 2.65 -10.36
CA ALA A 192 -2.85 2.71 -10.27
C ALA A 192 -3.36 1.39 -9.67
N GLN A 193 -4.28 1.50 -8.72
CA GLN A 193 -4.86 0.33 -8.06
C GLN A 193 -6.38 0.37 -8.08
N ILE A 194 -6.99 -0.81 -8.28
CA ILE A 194 -8.42 -1.03 -8.15
C ILE A 194 -8.67 -2.36 -7.45
N GLY A 195 -9.64 -2.39 -6.54
CA GLY A 195 -9.93 -3.61 -5.81
C GLY A 195 -11.26 -3.59 -5.10
N ALA A 196 -11.58 -4.72 -4.49
CA ALA A 196 -12.76 -4.89 -3.68
C ALA A 196 -12.43 -5.50 -2.32
N GLU A 197 -13.13 -5.07 -1.29
CA GLU A 197 -13.07 -5.65 0.05
C GLU A 197 -14.45 -6.14 0.46
N LEU A 198 -14.53 -7.38 0.95
CA LEU A 198 -15.69 -7.94 1.61
C LEU A 198 -15.43 -8.04 3.11
N ARG A 199 -16.17 -7.32 3.93
CA ARG A 199 -16.18 -7.47 5.39
C ARG A 199 -17.27 -8.44 5.80
N GLN A 200 -16.87 -9.50 6.50
CA GLN A 200 -17.72 -10.55 7.04
C GLN A 200 -17.68 -10.50 8.57
N PRO A 201 -18.76 -10.06 9.23
CA PRO A 201 -18.88 -10.15 10.67
C PRO A 201 -18.91 -11.59 11.15
N LEU A 202 -18.02 -11.95 12.08
CA LEU A 202 -18.03 -13.26 12.72
C LEU A 202 -18.83 -13.17 14.03
N SER A 203 -20.12 -13.54 13.98
CA SER A 203 -21.06 -13.35 15.09
C SER A 203 -20.72 -14.13 16.37
N ARG A 204 -19.96 -15.22 16.24
CA ARG A 204 -19.60 -16.11 17.38
C ARG A 204 -18.11 -16.10 17.72
N ALA A 205 -17.27 -15.49 16.88
CA ALA A 205 -15.84 -15.45 17.10
C ALA A 205 -15.45 -14.21 17.92
N THR A 206 -14.77 -14.46 19.01
CA THR A 206 -14.17 -13.39 19.82
C THR A 206 -12.71 -13.71 20.12
N ILE A 207 -11.87 -12.68 20.15
CA ILE A 207 -10.48 -12.80 20.63
C ILE A 207 -10.33 -11.89 21.84
N ARG A 208 -9.97 -12.47 22.97
CA ARG A 208 -9.93 -11.77 24.27
C ARG A 208 -11.24 -11.05 24.63
N GLY A 209 -12.39 -11.65 24.25
CA GLY A 209 -13.72 -11.08 24.47
C GLY A 209 -14.15 -10.01 23.47
N GLU A 210 -13.30 -9.60 22.54
CA GLU A 210 -13.63 -8.60 21.50
C GLU A 210 -14.17 -9.30 20.25
N PRO A 211 -15.33 -8.88 19.71
CA PRO A 211 -15.86 -9.40 18.46
C PRO A 211 -14.93 -9.07 17.29
N VAL A 212 -14.80 -10.01 16.39
CA VAL A 212 -13.91 -9.86 15.22
C VAL A 212 -14.69 -9.89 13.92
N ASP A 213 -14.14 -9.22 12.92
CA ASP A 213 -14.59 -9.27 11.53
C ASP A 213 -13.48 -9.80 10.65
N LEU A 214 -13.86 -10.56 9.64
CA LEU A 214 -12.97 -11.06 8.61
C LEU A 214 -13.11 -10.17 7.37
N HIS A 215 -11.98 -9.84 6.73
CA HIS A 215 -11.92 -9.03 5.52
C HIS A 215 -11.22 -9.80 4.42
N TRP A 216 -11.91 -9.99 3.33
CA TRP A 216 -11.38 -10.55 2.10
C TRP A 216 -11.11 -9.42 1.13
N THR A 217 -9.93 -9.36 0.58
CA THR A 217 -9.53 -8.28 -0.35
C THR A 217 -8.98 -8.90 -1.62
N ILE A 218 -9.39 -8.33 -2.74
CA ILE A 218 -8.73 -8.55 -4.02
C ILE A 218 -8.31 -7.18 -4.55
N MET A 219 -7.08 -7.04 -5.00
CA MET A 219 -6.50 -5.80 -5.51
C MET A 219 -5.72 -6.08 -6.78
N TYR A 220 -5.98 -5.32 -7.82
CA TYR A 220 -5.18 -5.25 -9.01
C TYR A 220 -4.38 -3.95 -9.00
N SER A 221 -3.10 -4.02 -9.30
CA SER A 221 -2.18 -2.88 -9.39
C SER A 221 -1.54 -2.85 -10.75
N PHE A 222 -1.68 -1.73 -11.44
CA PHE A 222 -0.99 -1.43 -12.69
C PHE A 222 0.17 -0.50 -12.38
N LEU A 223 1.37 -0.83 -12.90
CA LEU A 223 2.58 -0.06 -12.76
C LEU A 223 2.82 0.71 -14.07
N GLY A 224 2.78 2.03 -13.99
CA GLY A 224 2.92 2.89 -15.18
C GLY A 224 4.33 2.92 -15.76
N ASN A 225 5.34 2.62 -14.93
CA ASN A 225 6.71 2.32 -15.33
C ASN A 225 7.00 0.89 -14.89
N GLU A 226 7.68 0.13 -15.71
CA GLU A 226 8.09 -1.22 -15.40
C GLU A 226 9.04 -1.22 -14.19
N LEU A 227 8.79 -2.13 -13.24
CA LEU A 227 9.76 -2.44 -12.21
C LEU A 227 10.72 -3.49 -12.76
N HIS A 228 11.97 -3.11 -12.93
CA HIS A 228 13.01 -4.02 -13.41
C HIS A 228 13.77 -4.62 -12.23
N PHE A 229 13.78 -5.94 -12.16
CA PHE A 229 14.61 -6.67 -11.19
C PHE A 229 15.79 -7.29 -11.90
N ASN A 230 17.00 -7.03 -11.42
CA ASN A 230 18.19 -7.72 -11.91
C ASN A 230 18.18 -9.18 -11.44
N LEU A 231 18.25 -10.10 -12.38
CA LEU A 231 18.49 -11.50 -12.09
C LEU A 231 20.01 -11.79 -12.01
N PRO A 232 20.42 -12.88 -11.33
CA PRO A 232 21.83 -13.24 -11.20
C PRO A 232 22.55 -13.50 -12.51
N ASP A 233 21.83 -13.85 -13.57
CA ASP A 233 22.35 -14.05 -14.92
C ASP A 233 22.51 -12.73 -15.73
N GLY A 234 22.15 -11.58 -15.11
CA GLY A 234 22.23 -10.25 -15.74
C GLY A 234 21.05 -9.92 -16.65
N THR A 235 20.02 -10.75 -16.68
CA THR A 235 18.76 -10.42 -17.37
C THR A 235 17.86 -9.57 -16.47
N PHE A 236 16.83 -8.93 -17.07
CA PHE A 236 15.87 -8.09 -16.35
C PHE A 236 14.48 -8.65 -16.55
N GLU A 237 13.73 -8.73 -15.46
CA GLU A 237 12.33 -9.11 -15.50
C GLU A 237 11.46 -7.89 -15.21
N PRO A 238 10.73 -7.38 -16.23
CA PRO A 238 9.82 -6.27 -16.06
C PRO A 238 8.52 -6.73 -15.40
N ILE A 239 8.08 -6.04 -14.36
CA ILE A 239 6.77 -6.26 -13.73
C ILE A 239 5.88 -5.07 -14.04
N GLU A 240 4.83 -5.29 -14.84
CA GLU A 240 3.89 -4.25 -15.25
C GLU A 240 2.64 -4.21 -14.38
N ASP A 241 2.22 -5.36 -13.87
CA ASP A 241 1.01 -5.47 -13.07
C ASP A 241 1.09 -6.55 -11.99
N GLN A 242 0.20 -6.44 -11.00
CA GLN A 242 0.16 -7.35 -9.87
C GLN A 242 -1.28 -7.57 -9.40
N ILE A 243 -1.58 -8.79 -9.00
CA ILE A 243 -2.82 -9.15 -8.31
C ILE A 243 -2.48 -9.52 -6.86
N GLU A 244 -3.24 -9.01 -5.91
CA GLU A 244 -3.11 -9.34 -4.50
C GLU A 244 -4.43 -9.87 -3.95
N PHE A 245 -4.38 -11.03 -3.31
CA PHE A 245 -5.45 -11.57 -2.47
C PHE A 245 -5.08 -11.36 -1.01
N GLY A 246 -5.96 -10.73 -0.24
CA GLY A 246 -5.73 -10.47 1.17
C GLY A 246 -6.81 -11.10 2.05
N LEU A 247 -6.37 -11.61 3.21
CA LEU A 247 -7.22 -12.05 4.29
C LEU A 247 -6.79 -11.34 5.56
N GLN A 248 -7.70 -10.54 6.13
CA GLN A 248 -7.40 -9.74 7.30
C GLN A 248 -8.49 -9.93 8.36
N MET A 249 -8.10 -9.78 9.62
CA MET A 249 -8.99 -9.80 10.75
C MET A 249 -8.95 -8.45 11.47
N SER A 250 -10.10 -7.88 11.79
CA SER A 250 -10.21 -6.63 12.54
C SER A 250 -10.95 -6.81 13.86
N PHE A 251 -10.61 -5.96 14.83
CA PHE A 251 -11.25 -5.88 16.14
C PHE A 251 -12.29 -4.75 16.12
N ARG A 252 -13.56 -5.06 16.51
CA ARG A 252 -14.67 -4.09 16.38
C ARG A 252 -14.60 -2.96 17.37
N SER A 253 -14.36 -3.27 18.65
CA SER A 253 -14.56 -2.32 19.71
C SER A 253 -13.26 -1.61 20.11
N ARG A 254 -12.19 -2.37 20.22
CA ARG A 254 -10.90 -1.83 20.69
C ARG A 254 -9.75 -2.38 19.85
N PRO A 255 -8.73 -1.55 19.56
CA PRO A 255 -7.51 -2.05 18.94
C PRO A 255 -6.83 -3.03 19.88
N PHE A 256 -6.20 -4.04 19.31
CA PHE A 256 -5.30 -4.90 20.04
C PHE A 256 -3.97 -4.16 20.27
N LYS A 257 -3.56 -4.04 21.52
CA LYS A 257 -2.29 -3.40 21.86
C LYS A 257 -1.16 -4.41 21.86
N ILE A 258 -0.16 -4.14 21.01
CA ILE A 258 1.12 -4.80 21.06
C ILE A 258 2.12 -3.73 21.49
N TRP A 259 2.53 -3.78 22.75
CA TRP A 259 3.42 -2.79 23.35
C TRP A 259 2.82 -1.37 23.23
N PHE A 260 3.45 -0.47 22.46
CA PHE A 260 2.97 0.88 22.18
C PHE A 260 2.13 0.99 20.88
N LEU A 261 1.96 -0.11 20.15
CA LEU A 261 1.24 -0.14 18.87
C LEU A 261 -0.23 -0.49 19.07
N ASP A 262 -1.10 0.36 18.54
CA ASP A 262 -2.53 0.06 18.42
C ASP A 262 -2.80 -0.64 17.08
N VAL A 263 -3.01 -1.94 17.13
CA VAL A 263 -3.29 -2.80 15.98
C VAL A 263 -4.80 -2.94 15.82
N HIS A 264 -5.35 -2.33 14.78
CA HIS A 264 -6.79 -2.41 14.48
C HIS A 264 -7.12 -3.59 13.59
N ARG A 265 -6.17 -4.01 12.77
CA ARG A 265 -6.35 -5.07 11.79
C ARG A 265 -5.01 -5.77 11.57
N ILE A 266 -5.04 -7.10 11.49
CA ILE A 266 -3.90 -7.93 11.10
C ILE A 266 -4.30 -8.82 9.94
N GLY A 267 -3.39 -9.12 9.06
CA GLY A 267 -3.68 -10.00 7.94
C GLY A 267 -2.48 -10.41 7.14
N LEU A 268 -2.77 -11.31 6.22
CA LEU A 268 -1.86 -11.86 5.23
C LEU A 268 -2.38 -11.53 3.84
N GLY A 269 -1.47 -11.32 2.92
CA GLY A 269 -1.75 -11.20 1.50
C GLY A 269 -0.85 -12.11 0.69
N TYR A 270 -1.36 -12.55 -0.44
CA TYR A 270 -0.58 -13.20 -1.48
C TYR A 270 -0.66 -12.36 -2.73
N LYS A 271 0.49 -11.93 -3.22
CA LYS A 271 0.63 -11.07 -4.39
C LYS A 271 1.41 -11.81 -5.47
N PHE A 272 1.02 -11.63 -6.70
CA PHE A 272 1.72 -12.21 -7.84
C PHE A 272 1.52 -11.36 -9.09
N SER A 273 2.44 -11.45 -10.04
CA SER A 273 2.26 -10.95 -11.41
C SER A 273 1.58 -12.00 -12.27
N PRO A 274 0.70 -11.63 -13.23
CA PRO A 274 0.01 -12.59 -14.10
C PRO A 274 0.93 -13.45 -14.97
N ASP A 275 2.12 -12.95 -15.30
CA ASP A 275 3.17 -13.67 -16.02
C ASP A 275 3.89 -14.73 -15.16
N GLY A 276 3.69 -14.70 -13.84
CA GLY A 276 4.25 -15.66 -12.90
C GLY A 276 5.67 -15.33 -12.40
N GLN A 277 6.28 -14.24 -12.88
CA GLN A 277 7.67 -13.87 -12.57
C GLN A 277 7.84 -13.28 -11.17
N PHE A 278 6.76 -12.79 -10.58
CA PHE A 278 6.78 -12.17 -9.26
C PHE A 278 5.76 -12.79 -8.32
N THR A 279 6.19 -13.10 -7.11
CA THR A 279 5.31 -13.52 -6.02
C THR A 279 5.69 -12.84 -4.71
N ALA A 280 4.71 -12.61 -3.84
CA ALA A 280 5.00 -12.13 -2.49
C ALA A 280 3.97 -12.63 -1.48
N ILE A 281 4.43 -12.86 -0.26
CA ILE A 281 3.58 -13.03 0.92
C ILE A 281 3.70 -11.75 1.74
N THR A 282 2.59 -11.01 1.88
CA THR A 282 2.57 -9.72 2.57
C THR A 282 1.91 -9.85 3.94
N PHE A 283 2.37 -9.03 4.88
CA PHE A 283 1.81 -8.92 6.22
C PHE A 283 1.26 -7.52 6.43
N SER A 284 0.05 -7.40 6.93
CA SER A 284 -0.56 -6.11 7.21
C SER A 284 -0.99 -6.00 8.67
N MET A 285 -0.65 -4.88 9.30
CA MET A 285 -1.08 -4.55 10.66
C MET A 285 -2.10 -3.41 10.68
N ASN A 286 -2.54 -2.94 9.53
CA ASN A 286 -3.45 -1.81 9.40
C ASN A 286 -4.32 -1.92 8.16
N SER A 287 -5.47 -1.27 8.20
CA SER A 287 -6.35 -1.10 7.06
C SER A 287 -5.89 0.04 6.14
N TRP A 288 -6.29 -0.01 4.88
CA TRP A 288 -6.20 1.11 3.95
C TRP A 288 -6.90 2.36 4.49
N PHE A 289 -7.98 2.16 5.23
CA PHE A 289 -8.77 3.19 5.91
C PHE A 289 -9.01 2.78 7.35
N ARG A 290 -9.26 3.77 8.19
CA ARG A 290 -9.29 3.60 9.64
C ARG A 290 -10.56 2.97 10.20
N LYS A 291 -11.62 2.84 9.37
CA LYS A 291 -12.91 2.27 9.79
C LYS A 291 -13.16 0.92 9.13
#